data_10e885b5eb0e77d178b2a7596e986cd4
#
_entry.id   10e885b5eb0e77d178b2a7596e986cd4
#
_cell.length_a   1.000
_cell.length_b   1.000
_cell.length_c   1.000
_cell.angle_alpha   90.00
_cell.angle_beta   90.00
_cell.angle_gamma   90.00
#
_symmetry.space_group_name_H-M   'P 1'
#
loop_
_entity.id
_entity.type
_entity.pdbx_description
1 polymer ?
#
loop_
_entity_poly.entity_id
_entity_poly.type
_entity_poly.pdbx_seq_one_letter_code
_entity_poly.pdbx_strand_id
1 'polypeptide(L)'
;MQSSKIDRIKDLVEQLNAASESYYAKDQEIMSNYEYDKLYDELVELEKETGVTLANSPTVNVGYEAVDELPKERHESPMLSLGKTKSREELRDWLQGNPAILSWKLDGLTIVLTYREGKLAKAVTRGNGEIGEVITNNARTFKNLPLNISYTGELILRGEAVITYSDFEKINGEIADAEAKYKNPRNLCSGSVRQLNNEITARRNVRFFAFTLVKADGVDFHD
;
A
#
# COMPACT_ATOMS: atom_id res chain seq x y z
N MET A 1 21.38 24.87 12.31
CA MET A 1 21.68 23.50 12.80
C MET A 1 20.52 22.53 12.66
N GLN A 2 19.28 22.87 13.03
CA GLN A 2 18.13 21.95 12.93
C GLN A 2 17.76 21.62 11.47
N SER A 3 17.80 22.60 10.55
CA SER A 3 17.56 22.40 9.11
C SER A 3 18.52 21.38 8.47
N SER A 4 19.81 21.46 8.80
CA SER A 4 20.83 20.53 8.30
C SER A 4 20.61 19.06 8.77
N LYS A 5 20.09 18.86 10.00
CA LYS A 5 19.75 17.51 10.50
C LYS A 5 18.52 16.94 9.81
N ILE A 6 17.52 17.76 9.53
CA ILE A 6 16.32 17.34 8.79
C ILE A 6 16.67 16.98 7.34
N ASP A 7 17.54 17.72 6.69
CA ASP A 7 18.01 17.38 5.35
C ASP A 7 18.81 16.07 5.37
N ARG A 8 19.62 15.82 6.40
CA ARG A 8 20.31 14.55 6.58
C ARG A 8 19.34 13.38 6.80
N ILE A 9 18.25 13.57 7.55
CA ILE A 9 17.19 12.57 7.70
C ILE A 9 16.58 12.21 6.33
N LYS A 10 16.30 13.21 5.48
CA LYS A 10 15.76 12.96 4.13
C LYS A 10 16.71 12.12 3.29
N ASP A 11 17.99 12.49 3.27
CA ASP A 11 19.02 11.76 2.53
C ASP A 11 19.14 10.30 3.00
N LEU A 12 19.15 10.08 4.31
CA LEU A 12 19.23 8.73 4.88
C LEU A 12 18.01 7.88 4.54
N VAL A 13 16.82 8.44 4.65
CA VAL A 13 15.58 7.76 4.29
C VAL A 13 15.57 7.37 2.81
N GLU A 14 16.03 8.26 1.92
CA GLU A 14 16.14 7.97 0.49
C GLU A 14 17.15 6.86 0.20
N GLN A 15 18.33 6.92 0.78
CA GLN A 15 19.39 5.92 0.60
C GLN A 15 18.98 4.54 1.11
N LEU A 16 18.42 4.46 2.32
CA LEU A 16 18.00 3.20 2.93
C LEU A 16 16.81 2.57 2.19
N ASN A 17 15.84 3.38 1.73
CA ASN A 17 14.74 2.90 0.92
C ASN A 17 15.21 2.39 -0.44
N ALA A 18 16.15 3.10 -1.11
CA ALA A 18 16.73 2.66 -2.37
C ALA A 18 17.52 1.34 -2.22
N ALA A 19 18.27 1.19 -1.11
CA ALA A 19 18.99 -0.05 -0.81
C ALA A 19 18.03 -1.21 -0.58
N SER A 20 16.96 -1.00 0.20
CA SER A 20 15.93 -2.00 0.45
C SER A 20 15.19 -2.38 -0.84
N GLU A 21 14.82 -1.41 -1.67
CA GLU A 21 14.17 -1.67 -2.95
C GLU A 21 15.05 -2.48 -3.89
N SER A 22 16.34 -2.13 -3.99
CA SER A 22 17.30 -2.85 -4.83
C SER A 22 17.50 -4.28 -4.36
N TYR A 23 17.62 -4.49 -3.06
CA TYR A 23 17.79 -5.82 -2.47
C TYR A 23 16.55 -6.70 -2.67
N TYR A 24 15.34 -6.18 -2.37
CA TYR A 24 14.11 -6.98 -2.43
C TYR A 24 13.48 -7.08 -3.82
N ALA A 25 13.65 -6.06 -4.68
CA ALA A 25 13.00 -6.04 -5.99
C ALA A 25 13.89 -6.49 -7.14
N LYS A 26 15.22 -6.31 -7.02
CA LYS A 26 16.18 -6.55 -8.10
C LYS A 26 17.21 -7.61 -7.78
N ASP A 27 17.19 -8.17 -6.56
CA ASP A 27 18.21 -9.11 -6.06
C ASP A 27 19.64 -8.56 -6.25
N GLN A 28 19.78 -7.23 -6.11
CA GLN A 28 21.04 -6.50 -6.26
C GLN A 28 21.40 -5.82 -4.94
N GLU A 29 22.54 -6.14 -4.40
CA GLU A 29 23.11 -5.51 -3.23
C GLU A 29 23.85 -4.23 -3.68
N ILE A 30 23.24 -3.05 -3.48
CA ILE A 30 23.85 -1.74 -3.76
C ILE A 30 24.59 -1.16 -2.54
N MET A 31 24.41 -1.79 -1.38
CA MET A 31 24.98 -1.40 -0.10
C MET A 31 25.18 -2.64 0.75
N SER A 32 26.32 -2.77 1.43
CA SER A 32 26.55 -3.89 2.35
C SER A 32 25.64 -3.82 3.57
N ASN A 33 25.31 -4.97 4.18
CA ASN A 33 24.49 -5.03 5.39
C ASN A 33 25.09 -4.16 6.52
N TYR A 34 26.41 -4.11 6.65
CA TYR A 34 27.10 -3.31 7.64
C TYR A 34 26.92 -1.79 7.40
N GLU A 35 26.98 -1.36 6.14
CA GLU A 35 26.73 0.05 5.79
C GLU A 35 25.25 0.42 6.01
N TYR A 36 24.34 -0.48 5.65
CA TYR A 36 22.91 -0.30 5.89
C TYR A 36 22.62 -0.11 7.38
N ASP A 37 23.11 -1.00 8.24
CA ASP A 37 22.91 -0.93 9.68
C ASP A 37 23.46 0.37 10.27
N LYS A 38 24.64 0.79 9.82
CA LYS A 38 25.26 2.05 10.28
C LYS A 38 24.44 3.29 9.91
N LEU A 39 23.94 3.36 8.67
CA LEU A 39 23.10 4.47 8.22
C LEU A 39 21.72 4.43 8.89
N TYR A 40 21.22 3.24 9.16
CA TYR A 40 19.97 3.03 9.89
C TYR A 40 20.07 3.54 11.34
N ASP A 41 21.14 3.19 12.04
CA ASP A 41 21.39 3.67 13.41
C ASP A 41 21.54 5.21 13.45
N GLU A 42 22.26 5.81 12.47
CA GLU A 42 22.35 7.25 12.31
C GLU A 42 20.99 7.91 12.15
N LEU A 43 20.11 7.29 11.32
CA LEU A 43 18.75 7.78 11.11
C LEU A 43 17.93 7.75 12.39
N VAL A 44 17.96 6.64 13.12
CA VAL A 44 17.25 6.49 14.41
C VAL A 44 17.66 7.56 15.41
N GLU A 45 18.98 7.82 15.52
CA GLU A 45 19.48 8.86 16.43
C GLU A 45 19.03 10.26 16.01
N LEU A 46 19.12 10.60 14.73
CA LEU A 46 18.69 11.92 14.22
C LEU A 46 17.17 12.12 14.35
N GLU A 47 16.36 11.10 14.10
CA GLU A 47 14.91 11.18 14.31
C GLU A 47 14.57 11.41 15.78
N LYS A 48 15.26 10.72 16.70
CA LYS A 48 15.12 10.92 18.15
C LYS A 48 15.53 12.32 18.61
N GLU A 49 16.64 12.82 18.08
CA GLU A 49 17.19 14.15 18.43
C GLU A 49 16.32 15.29 17.92
N THR A 50 15.78 15.15 16.72
CA THR A 50 14.99 16.20 16.05
C THR A 50 13.51 16.12 16.35
N GLY A 51 13.01 14.96 16.81
CA GLY A 51 11.57 14.65 16.93
C GLY A 51 10.86 14.56 15.60
N VAL A 52 11.61 14.49 14.48
CA VAL A 52 11.06 14.45 13.11
C VAL A 52 11.29 13.07 12.52
N THR A 53 10.21 12.35 12.25
CA THR A 53 10.21 11.07 11.51
C THR A 53 9.41 11.21 10.23
N LEU A 54 10.04 10.90 9.09
CA LEU A 54 9.35 10.98 7.81
C LEU A 54 8.38 9.79 7.64
N ALA A 55 7.25 10.04 6.98
CA ALA A 55 6.21 9.01 6.78
C ALA A 55 6.71 7.75 6.04
N ASN A 56 7.75 7.90 5.22
CA ASN A 56 8.41 6.82 4.50
C ASN A 56 9.76 6.40 5.12
N SER A 57 10.02 6.78 6.36
CA SER A 57 11.25 6.35 7.04
C SER A 57 11.24 4.83 7.24
N PRO A 58 12.36 4.14 6.95
CA PRO A 58 12.48 2.71 7.25
C PRO A 58 12.38 2.41 8.75
N THR A 59 12.63 3.39 9.62
CA THR A 59 12.47 3.25 11.07
C THR A 59 11.01 3.10 11.49
N VAL A 60 10.07 3.65 10.73
CA VAL A 60 8.62 3.47 10.93
C VAL A 60 8.18 2.07 10.47
N ASN A 61 8.91 1.45 9.54
CA ASN A 61 8.59 0.13 8.98
C ASN A 61 9.23 -1.04 9.74
N VAL A 62 10.23 -0.79 10.58
CA VAL A 62 10.99 -1.82 11.31
C VAL A 62 10.61 -1.91 12.80
N GLY A 63 9.81 -0.97 13.29
CA GLY A 63 9.21 -1.08 14.61
C GLY A 63 8.00 -2.03 14.56
N TYR A 64 8.19 -3.29 14.94
CA TYR A 64 7.11 -4.14 15.38
C TYR A 64 6.53 -3.53 16.66
N GLU A 65 5.61 -2.60 16.51
CA GLU A 65 4.58 -2.42 17.52
C GLU A 65 3.59 -3.57 17.29
N ALA A 66 3.60 -4.54 18.20
CA ALA A 66 2.55 -5.51 18.29
C ALA A 66 1.25 -4.75 18.57
N VAL A 67 0.54 -4.42 17.53
CA VAL A 67 -0.80 -3.82 17.64
C VAL A 67 -1.72 -5.01 17.82
N ASP A 68 -2.42 -5.08 18.95
CA ASP A 68 -3.39 -6.14 19.22
C ASP A 68 -4.54 -6.12 18.20
N GLU A 69 -4.82 -4.96 17.59
CA GLU A 69 -5.81 -4.77 16.54
C GLU A 69 -5.34 -3.71 15.52
N LEU A 70 -5.77 -3.87 14.26
CA LEU A 70 -5.63 -2.80 13.27
C LEU A 70 -6.61 -1.67 13.60
N PRO A 71 -6.16 -0.40 13.68
CA PRO A 71 -7.04 0.73 13.91
C PRO A 71 -8.14 0.78 12.86
N LYS A 72 -9.34 1.19 13.26
CA LYS A 72 -10.49 1.35 12.36
C LYS A 72 -10.72 2.82 12.06
N GLU A 73 -11.05 3.12 10.81
CA GLU A 73 -11.33 4.48 10.36
C GLU A 73 -12.59 4.51 9.49
N ARG A 74 -13.39 5.57 9.65
CA ARG A 74 -14.55 5.84 8.80
C ARG A 74 -14.11 6.52 7.51
N HIS A 75 -14.62 6.02 6.38
CA HIS A 75 -14.40 6.67 5.08
C HIS A 75 -15.14 8.01 4.99
N GLU A 76 -14.52 8.99 4.35
CA GLU A 76 -15.15 10.29 4.08
C GLU A 76 -16.39 10.15 3.18
N SER A 77 -16.36 9.20 2.26
CA SER A 77 -17.47 8.86 1.39
C SER A 77 -17.72 7.36 1.42
N PRO A 78 -18.97 6.89 1.50
CA PRO A 78 -19.29 5.47 1.49
C PRO A 78 -18.72 4.77 0.24
N MET A 79 -18.18 3.58 0.41
CA MET A 79 -17.68 2.74 -0.67
C MET A 79 -18.77 1.76 -1.11
N LEU A 80 -19.68 2.24 -1.93
CA LEU A 80 -20.83 1.47 -2.39
C LEU A 80 -20.39 0.28 -3.27
N SER A 81 -21.20 -0.76 -3.30
CA SER A 81 -21.06 -1.86 -4.24
C SER A 81 -21.53 -1.43 -5.62
N LEU A 82 -20.81 -1.85 -6.66
CA LEU A 82 -21.23 -1.65 -8.04
C LEU A 82 -22.39 -2.58 -8.38
N GLY A 83 -23.31 -2.08 -9.21
CA GLY A 83 -24.30 -2.90 -9.88
C GLY A 83 -23.62 -3.97 -10.76
N LYS A 84 -24.29 -5.08 -10.98
CA LYS A 84 -23.78 -6.15 -11.85
C LYS A 84 -24.90 -6.71 -12.69
N THR A 85 -24.60 -7.01 -13.94
CA THR A 85 -25.51 -7.70 -14.86
C THR A 85 -24.77 -8.73 -15.70
N LYS A 86 -25.50 -9.72 -16.19
CA LYS A 86 -25.07 -10.66 -17.24
C LYS A 86 -25.88 -10.47 -18.53
N SER A 87 -26.89 -9.56 -18.51
CA SER A 87 -27.73 -9.25 -19.64
C SER A 87 -27.11 -8.18 -20.52
N ARG A 88 -27.04 -8.43 -21.82
CA ARG A 88 -26.59 -7.43 -22.81
C ARG A 88 -27.62 -6.32 -22.98
N GLU A 89 -28.89 -6.62 -22.82
CA GLU A 89 -29.99 -5.66 -22.88
C GLU A 89 -29.89 -4.67 -21.73
N GLU A 90 -29.76 -5.14 -20.48
CA GLU A 90 -29.59 -4.30 -19.31
C GLU A 90 -28.34 -3.43 -19.42
N LEU A 91 -27.23 -3.96 -19.94
CA LEU A 91 -26.02 -3.18 -20.18
C LEU A 91 -26.24 -2.07 -21.21
N ARG A 92 -26.96 -2.36 -22.31
CA ARG A 92 -27.31 -1.38 -23.34
C ARG A 92 -28.19 -0.27 -22.77
N ASP A 93 -29.19 -0.66 -21.98
CA ASP A 93 -30.13 0.28 -21.36
C ASP A 93 -29.41 1.17 -20.35
N TRP A 94 -28.46 0.59 -19.60
CA TRP A 94 -27.61 1.37 -18.66
C TRP A 94 -26.70 2.34 -19.40
N LEU A 95 -26.10 1.97 -20.53
CA LEU A 95 -25.21 2.81 -21.32
C LEU A 95 -25.94 4.01 -21.96
N GLN A 96 -27.21 3.83 -22.36
CA GLN A 96 -28.03 4.88 -22.99
C GLN A 96 -27.31 5.61 -24.16
N GLY A 97 -26.44 4.92 -24.85
CA GLY A 97 -25.62 5.48 -25.95
C GLY A 97 -24.42 6.32 -25.52
N ASN A 98 -24.16 6.44 -24.21
CA ASN A 98 -22.99 7.13 -23.70
C ASN A 98 -21.70 6.31 -23.93
N PRO A 99 -20.54 6.94 -24.10
CA PRO A 99 -19.25 6.26 -24.13
C PRO A 99 -18.97 5.59 -22.77
N ALA A 100 -18.31 4.44 -22.80
CA ALA A 100 -17.95 3.71 -21.59
C ALA A 100 -16.51 3.19 -21.69
N ILE A 101 -15.88 3.02 -20.53
CA ILE A 101 -14.56 2.41 -20.41
C ILE A 101 -14.73 0.97 -19.94
N LEU A 102 -14.16 0.03 -20.68
CA LEU A 102 -14.06 -1.36 -20.28
C LEU A 102 -12.75 -1.59 -19.55
N SER A 103 -12.81 -2.13 -18.34
CA SER A 103 -11.63 -2.47 -17.55
C SER A 103 -11.74 -3.86 -16.92
N TRP A 104 -10.59 -4.42 -16.54
CA TRP A 104 -10.57 -5.66 -15.76
C TRP A 104 -11.13 -5.41 -14.36
N LYS A 105 -12.03 -6.29 -13.94
CA LYS A 105 -12.43 -6.36 -12.53
C LYS A 105 -11.48 -7.30 -11.79
N LEU A 106 -10.43 -6.71 -11.23
CA LEU A 106 -9.48 -7.45 -10.40
C LEU A 106 -10.18 -8.01 -9.16
N ASP A 107 -9.71 -9.15 -8.70
CA ASP A 107 -10.27 -9.87 -7.54
C ASP A 107 -9.25 -9.94 -6.42
N GLY A 108 -9.37 -9.05 -5.47
CA GLY A 108 -8.47 -8.90 -4.34
C GLY A 108 -9.13 -8.23 -3.14
N LEU A 109 -8.50 -7.22 -2.59
CA LEU A 109 -9.03 -6.40 -1.50
C LEU A 109 -9.01 -4.93 -1.90
N THR A 110 -10.17 -4.28 -1.87
CA THR A 110 -10.25 -2.84 -2.17
C THR A 110 -9.63 -2.01 -1.06
N ILE A 111 -8.77 -1.07 -1.44
CA ILE A 111 -8.04 -0.18 -0.54
C ILE A 111 -8.19 1.26 -1.02
N VAL A 112 -8.28 2.18 -0.06
CA VAL A 112 -8.17 3.63 -0.28
C VAL A 112 -6.78 4.06 0.15
N LEU A 113 -6.06 4.73 -0.75
CA LEU A 113 -4.76 5.34 -0.49
C LEU A 113 -4.91 6.85 -0.41
N THR A 114 -4.26 7.45 0.57
CA THR A 114 -4.13 8.90 0.69
C THR A 114 -2.67 9.29 0.66
N TYR A 115 -2.32 10.14 -0.30
CA TYR A 115 -1.01 10.81 -0.33
C TYR A 115 -1.18 12.26 0.11
N ARG A 116 -0.21 12.77 0.85
CA ARG A 116 -0.09 14.17 1.25
C ARG A 116 1.36 14.61 1.12
N GLU A 117 1.57 15.79 0.60
CA GLU A 117 2.92 16.34 0.39
C GLU A 117 3.86 15.39 -0.36
N GLY A 118 3.31 14.67 -1.33
CA GLY A 118 4.04 13.70 -2.14
C GLY A 118 4.36 12.37 -1.45
N LYS A 119 3.80 12.08 -0.27
CA LYS A 119 4.10 10.87 0.50
C LYS A 119 2.86 10.06 0.80
N LEU A 120 2.99 8.72 0.82
CA LEU A 120 1.93 7.84 1.28
C LEU A 120 1.65 8.10 2.77
N ALA A 121 0.58 8.85 3.03
CA ALA A 121 0.17 9.21 4.38
C ALA A 121 -0.69 8.10 5.01
N LYS A 122 -1.59 7.47 4.22
CA LYS A 122 -2.56 6.53 4.77
C LYS A 122 -3.02 5.51 3.74
N ALA A 123 -3.30 4.28 4.22
CA ALA A 123 -3.99 3.23 3.48
C ALA A 123 -5.05 2.60 4.37
N VAL A 124 -6.28 2.46 3.85
CA VAL A 124 -7.44 1.95 4.58
C VAL A 124 -8.16 0.91 3.73
N THR A 125 -8.51 -0.25 4.31
CA THR A 125 -9.31 -1.25 3.60
C THR A 125 -10.74 -0.74 3.41
N ARG A 126 -11.46 -1.26 2.41
CA ARG A 126 -12.87 -0.94 2.22
C ARG A 126 -13.72 -1.25 3.47
N GLY A 127 -13.41 -2.36 4.18
CA GLY A 127 -14.22 -2.84 5.28
C GLY A 127 -15.67 -3.13 4.84
N ASN A 128 -16.63 -2.66 5.61
CA ASN A 128 -18.06 -2.76 5.29
C ASN A 128 -18.57 -1.67 4.31
N GLY A 129 -17.68 -0.81 3.83
CA GLY A 129 -18.00 0.33 2.96
C GLY A 129 -18.11 1.66 3.69
N GLU A 130 -18.28 1.68 5.00
CA GLU A 130 -18.29 2.88 5.84
C GLU A 130 -17.05 2.96 6.73
N ILE A 131 -16.63 1.82 7.29
CA ILE A 131 -15.50 1.71 8.22
C ILE A 131 -14.55 0.65 7.67
N GLY A 132 -13.28 1.01 7.54
CA GLY A 132 -12.18 0.13 7.15
C GLY A 132 -11.09 0.05 8.21
N GLU A 133 -10.16 -0.86 8.00
CA GLU A 133 -8.97 -1.04 8.85
C GLU A 133 -7.80 -0.25 8.28
N VAL A 134 -7.09 0.48 9.12
CA VAL A 134 -5.88 1.22 8.74
C VAL A 134 -4.73 0.22 8.57
N ILE A 135 -4.22 0.12 7.35
CA ILE A 135 -3.20 -0.87 6.97
C ILE A 135 -1.96 -0.21 6.35
N THR A 136 -1.69 1.04 6.73
CA THR A 136 -0.64 1.87 6.12
C THR A 136 0.72 1.18 6.17
N ASN A 137 1.08 0.56 7.30
CA ASN A 137 2.35 -0.15 7.44
C ASN A 137 2.46 -1.34 6.49
N ASN A 138 1.37 -2.08 6.30
CA ASN A 138 1.33 -3.18 5.35
C ASN A 138 1.39 -2.67 3.89
N ALA A 139 0.66 -1.61 3.57
CA ALA A 139 0.65 -1.02 2.23
C ALA A 139 2.04 -0.53 1.80
N ARG A 140 2.87 -0.07 2.74
CA ARG A 140 4.26 0.34 2.46
C ARG A 140 5.14 -0.80 1.95
N THR A 141 4.75 -2.04 2.13
CA THR A 141 5.48 -3.23 1.65
C THR A 141 4.99 -3.74 0.30
N PHE A 142 3.99 -3.10 -0.31
CA PHE A 142 3.46 -3.53 -1.61
C PHE A 142 4.49 -3.31 -2.72
N LYS A 143 4.68 -4.32 -3.57
CA LYS A 143 5.75 -4.39 -4.57
C LYS A 143 5.79 -3.24 -5.58
N ASN A 144 4.63 -2.68 -5.92
CA ASN A 144 4.51 -1.65 -6.97
C ASN A 144 3.92 -0.34 -6.45
N LEU A 145 3.80 -0.17 -5.14
CA LEU A 145 3.22 1.04 -4.56
C LEU A 145 4.32 2.08 -4.31
N PRO A 146 4.29 3.24 -5.00
CA PRO A 146 5.24 4.30 -4.72
C PRO A 146 4.95 4.89 -3.34
N LEU A 147 5.97 4.97 -2.49
CA LEU A 147 5.87 5.64 -1.18
C LEU A 147 5.96 7.15 -1.33
N ASN A 148 6.63 7.62 -2.39
CA ASN A 148 6.74 9.02 -2.74
C ASN A 148 6.29 9.23 -4.19
N ILE A 149 5.58 10.34 -4.41
CA ILE A 149 5.11 10.79 -5.73
C ILE A 149 5.44 12.27 -5.92
N SER A 150 5.48 12.72 -7.17
CA SER A 150 5.78 14.13 -7.49
C SER A 150 4.63 15.09 -7.18
N TYR A 151 3.41 14.59 -7.08
CA TYR A 151 2.24 15.41 -6.78
C TYR A 151 2.20 15.74 -5.28
N THR A 152 2.17 17.02 -4.92
CA THR A 152 2.30 17.50 -3.54
C THR A 152 0.96 17.86 -2.87
N GLY A 153 -0.13 17.96 -3.63
CA GLY A 153 -1.49 18.12 -3.10
C GLY A 153 -2.00 16.86 -2.41
N GLU A 154 -3.16 16.93 -1.78
CA GLU A 154 -3.82 15.72 -1.30
C GLU A 154 -4.34 14.91 -2.49
N LEU A 155 -3.94 13.65 -2.55
CA LEU A 155 -4.36 12.70 -3.58
C LEU A 155 -5.01 11.50 -2.90
N ILE A 156 -6.26 11.19 -3.26
CA ILE A 156 -6.98 10.02 -2.77
C ILE A 156 -7.32 9.11 -3.93
N LEU A 157 -6.86 7.87 -3.85
CA LEU A 157 -7.05 6.83 -4.86
C LEU A 157 -7.80 5.65 -4.26
N ARG A 158 -8.70 5.05 -5.05
CA ARG A 158 -9.22 3.69 -4.80
C ARG A 158 -8.57 2.72 -5.76
N GLY A 159 -8.28 1.53 -5.26
CA GLY A 159 -7.71 0.47 -6.07
C GLY A 159 -7.87 -0.89 -5.41
N GLU A 160 -7.40 -1.90 -6.10
CA GLU A 160 -7.46 -3.28 -5.64
C GLU A 160 -6.05 -3.78 -5.32
N ALA A 161 -5.87 -4.25 -4.10
CA ALA A 161 -4.69 -5.02 -3.73
C ALA A 161 -4.89 -6.46 -4.15
N VAL A 162 -3.90 -7.02 -4.83
CA VAL A 162 -3.96 -8.38 -5.38
C VAL A 162 -2.65 -9.14 -5.16
N ILE A 163 -2.74 -10.47 -5.19
CA ILE A 163 -1.61 -11.38 -5.30
C ILE A 163 -1.78 -12.16 -6.60
N THR A 164 -0.71 -12.33 -7.38
CA THR A 164 -0.76 -13.11 -8.63
C THR A 164 -1.01 -14.58 -8.36
N TYR A 165 -1.54 -15.31 -9.36
CA TYR A 165 -1.70 -16.76 -9.24
C TYR A 165 -0.37 -17.47 -8.99
N SER A 166 0.71 -17.04 -9.65
CA SER A 166 2.04 -17.62 -9.47
C SER A 166 2.58 -17.42 -8.04
N ASP A 167 2.41 -16.22 -7.47
CA ASP A 167 2.79 -15.96 -6.08
C ASP A 167 1.91 -16.75 -5.11
N PHE A 168 0.61 -16.86 -5.40
CA PHE A 168 -0.33 -17.65 -4.60
C PHE A 168 0.06 -19.13 -4.56
N GLU A 169 0.34 -19.73 -5.71
CA GLU A 169 0.74 -21.14 -5.80
C GLU A 169 2.02 -21.40 -5.04
N LYS A 170 3.02 -20.53 -5.18
CA LYS A 170 4.27 -20.60 -4.45
C LYS A 170 4.06 -20.53 -2.94
N ILE A 171 3.38 -19.50 -2.46
CA ILE A 171 3.14 -19.28 -1.02
C ILE A 171 2.30 -20.40 -0.43
N ASN A 172 1.25 -20.83 -1.12
CA ASN A 172 0.40 -21.93 -0.67
C ASN A 172 1.15 -23.28 -0.67
N GLY A 173 2.10 -23.46 -1.59
CA GLY A 173 2.98 -24.64 -1.63
C GLY A 173 3.90 -24.74 -0.42
N GLU A 174 4.32 -23.63 0.16
CA GLU A 174 5.18 -23.56 1.33
C GLU A 174 4.43 -23.84 2.66
N ILE A 175 3.08 -23.76 2.65
CA ILE A 175 2.26 -24.06 3.84
C ILE A 175 2.13 -25.57 3.99
N ALA A 176 2.73 -26.11 5.03
CA ALA A 176 2.75 -27.55 5.29
C ALA A 176 1.38 -28.10 5.68
N ASP A 177 0.62 -27.35 6.50
CA ASP A 177 -0.72 -27.72 6.92
C ASP A 177 -1.76 -27.47 5.83
N ALA A 178 -2.39 -28.53 5.36
CA ALA A 178 -3.41 -28.45 4.30
C ALA A 178 -4.64 -27.63 4.70
N GLU A 179 -5.00 -27.62 6.00
CA GLU A 179 -6.16 -26.87 6.50
C GLU A 179 -5.84 -25.37 6.63
N ALA A 180 -4.57 -25.01 6.78
CA ALA A 180 -4.10 -23.62 6.82
C ALA A 180 -3.94 -23.00 5.43
N LYS A 181 -4.05 -23.75 4.34
CA LYS A 181 -3.94 -23.25 2.96
C LYS A 181 -5.07 -22.31 2.60
N TYR A 182 -4.71 -21.25 1.88
CA TYR A 182 -5.70 -20.31 1.38
C TYR A 182 -6.46 -20.89 0.17
N LYS A 183 -7.76 -20.61 0.07
CA LYS A 183 -8.62 -21.16 -0.98
C LYS A 183 -8.39 -20.51 -2.35
N ASN A 184 -7.96 -19.26 -2.39
CA ASN A 184 -7.73 -18.50 -3.61
C ASN A 184 -6.83 -17.29 -3.36
N PRO A 185 -6.31 -16.63 -4.41
CA PRO A 185 -5.45 -15.44 -4.29
C PRO A 185 -6.10 -14.28 -3.52
N ARG A 186 -7.40 -14.07 -3.66
CA ARG A 186 -8.14 -13.04 -2.92
C ARG A 186 -8.08 -13.26 -1.41
N ASN A 187 -8.32 -14.49 -0.95
CA ASN A 187 -8.27 -14.82 0.48
C ASN A 187 -6.84 -14.66 1.02
N LEU A 188 -5.83 -15.09 0.27
CA LEU A 188 -4.44 -14.87 0.63
C LEU A 188 -4.12 -13.36 0.70
N CYS A 189 -4.54 -12.57 -0.29
CA CYS A 189 -4.34 -11.13 -0.29
C CYS A 189 -5.00 -10.46 0.91
N SER A 190 -6.28 -10.77 1.17
CA SER A 190 -7.01 -10.22 2.31
C SER A 190 -6.34 -10.56 3.66
N GLY A 191 -5.90 -11.80 3.84
CA GLY A 191 -5.14 -12.22 5.02
C GLY A 191 -3.77 -11.57 5.11
N SER A 192 -3.10 -11.31 3.98
CA SER A 192 -1.77 -10.68 3.92
C SER A 192 -1.80 -9.21 4.30
N VAL A 193 -2.79 -8.49 3.77
CA VAL A 193 -2.92 -7.04 3.97
C VAL A 193 -3.31 -6.70 5.42
N ARG A 194 -3.91 -7.63 6.13
CA ARG A 194 -4.36 -7.47 7.51
C ARG A 194 -3.41 -8.06 8.56
N GLN A 195 -2.19 -8.38 8.18
CA GLN A 195 -1.20 -8.86 9.14
C GLN A 195 -0.82 -7.75 10.13
N LEU A 196 -0.66 -8.13 11.40
CA LEU A 196 -0.16 -7.22 12.42
C LEU A 196 1.35 -6.98 12.24
N ASN A 197 2.06 -7.98 11.71
CA ASN A 197 3.45 -7.89 11.29
C ASN A 197 3.54 -7.68 9.78
N ASN A 198 4.00 -6.51 9.37
CA ASN A 198 4.15 -6.15 7.96
C ASN A 198 5.26 -6.92 7.21
N GLU A 199 6.20 -7.55 7.90
CA GLU A 199 7.19 -8.44 7.27
C GLU A 199 6.51 -9.64 6.59
N ILE A 200 5.41 -10.15 7.18
CA ILE A 200 4.63 -11.22 6.57
C ILE A 200 4.01 -10.72 5.26
N THR A 201 3.48 -9.49 5.25
CA THR A 201 2.93 -8.86 4.05
C THR A 201 4.01 -8.66 2.98
N ALA A 202 5.21 -8.21 3.38
CA ALA A 202 6.33 -7.99 2.47
C ALA A 202 6.72 -9.27 1.69
N ARG A 203 6.70 -10.43 2.35
CA ARG A 203 7.03 -11.74 1.72
C ARG A 203 5.94 -12.24 0.77
N ARG A 204 4.75 -11.66 0.79
CA ARG A 204 3.59 -12.15 0.03
C ARG A 204 3.36 -11.45 -1.30
N ASN A 205 4.26 -10.56 -1.71
CA ASN A 205 4.26 -9.91 -3.03
C ASN A 205 2.94 -9.24 -3.40
N VAL A 206 2.28 -8.58 -2.44
CA VAL A 206 1.05 -7.82 -2.70
C VAL A 206 1.33 -6.70 -3.69
N ARG A 207 0.44 -6.51 -4.67
CA ARG A 207 0.45 -5.42 -5.65
C ARG A 207 -0.83 -4.62 -5.57
N PHE A 208 -0.75 -3.34 -5.88
CA PHE A 208 -1.90 -2.44 -5.90
C PHE A 208 -2.14 -1.90 -7.30
N PHE A 209 -3.40 -1.89 -7.72
CA PHE A 209 -3.84 -1.32 -9.00
C PHE A 209 -4.95 -0.32 -8.75
N ALA A 210 -4.66 0.97 -9.00
CA ALA A 210 -5.63 2.04 -8.89
C ALA A 210 -6.67 1.93 -10.02
N PHE A 211 -7.95 2.15 -9.70
CA PHE A 211 -9.04 2.16 -10.66
C PHE A 211 -9.91 3.42 -10.57
N THR A 212 -9.84 4.17 -9.48
CA THR A 212 -10.60 5.42 -9.30
C THR A 212 -9.73 6.48 -8.64
N LEU A 213 -9.70 7.66 -9.23
CA LEU A 213 -9.25 8.88 -8.60
C LEU A 213 -10.44 9.50 -7.85
N VAL A 214 -10.30 9.62 -6.52
CA VAL A 214 -11.37 10.14 -5.64
C VAL A 214 -11.21 11.63 -5.43
N LYS A 215 -9.97 12.08 -5.19
CA LYS A 215 -9.63 13.48 -4.94
C LYS A 215 -8.22 13.77 -5.43
N ALA A 216 -8.03 14.93 -6.02
CA ALA A 216 -6.72 15.54 -6.25
C ALA A 216 -6.87 17.05 -6.09
N ASP A 217 -6.15 17.64 -5.13
CA ASP A 217 -6.22 19.08 -4.87
C ASP A 217 -5.75 19.89 -6.09
N GLY A 218 -6.53 20.93 -6.47
CA GLY A 218 -6.21 21.76 -7.61
C GLY A 218 -6.46 21.13 -8.98
N VAL A 219 -7.13 19.99 -9.04
CA VAL A 219 -7.58 19.35 -10.28
C VAL A 219 -9.10 19.34 -10.30
N ASP A 220 -9.68 20.10 -11.24
CA ASP A 220 -11.11 20.02 -11.52
C ASP A 220 -11.36 18.83 -12.44
N PHE A 221 -12.16 17.88 -11.97
CA PHE A 221 -12.66 16.80 -12.80
C PHE A 221 -13.92 17.33 -13.52
N HIS A 222 -13.80 17.66 -14.78
CA HIS A 222 -14.96 17.90 -15.63
C HIS A 222 -15.53 16.55 -16.05
N ASP A 223 -16.80 16.32 -15.74
CA ASP A 223 -17.58 15.17 -16.21
C ASP A 223 -17.74 15.18 -17.74
#